data_5556864998bc0edc25969738a46b68d1
#
_entry.id   5556864998bc0edc25969738a46b68d1
#
_cell.length_a   1.000
_cell.length_b   1.000
_cell.length_c   1.000
_cell.angle_alpha   90.00
_cell.angle_beta   90.00
_cell.angle_gamma   90.00
#
_symmetry.space_group_name_H-M   'P 1'
#
loop_
_entity.id
_entity.type
_entity.pdbx_description
1 polymer ?
#
loop_
_entity_poly.entity_id
_entity_poly.type
_entity_poly.pdbx_seq_one_letter_code
_entity_poly.pdbx_strand_id
1 'polypeptide(L)'
;MLAESLIRRELLPEVKISLPKIQTADTLLLKKLRFDIPKIDSFIGLAAADLCCVSGYGANLLLTRLCVRSLLPERYGGLNSPYVMVADASNHTDVYGTVNFARQYGMSKKDVAERILVVRAFTVHQVRRLISVELPKIVQKYQVRSVIVPGLLNAFDEDPIMRIKDIKKEISRITEAINELSARVLVVTSVQQGGRHSDLVLCAFKKRINLLQNEKQGTLKAEIYNQGDSKVVNLTEREFKIIPKT
;
A
#
# COMPACT_ATOMS: atom_id res chain seq x y z
N MET A 1 11.08 47.76 51.37
CA MET A 1 11.91 46.59 50.99
C MET A 1 11.06 45.71 50.09
N LEU A 2 11.34 45.83 48.85
CA LEU A 2 10.54 45.30 47.74
C LEU A 2 11.01 43.88 47.44
N ALA A 3 10.10 42.94 47.42
CA ALA A 3 10.32 41.58 46.96
C ALA A 3 10.14 41.56 45.43
N GLU A 4 11.22 41.47 44.68
CA GLU A 4 11.20 41.18 43.27
C GLU A 4 10.93 39.68 43.09
N SER A 5 9.74 39.38 42.65
CA SER A 5 9.33 38.07 42.22
C SER A 5 9.98 37.73 40.88
N LEU A 6 10.87 36.77 40.88
CA LEU A 6 11.47 36.12 39.71
C LEU A 6 10.38 35.41 38.93
N ILE A 7 9.88 36.03 37.88
CA ILE A 7 9.13 35.35 36.84
C ILE A 7 10.16 34.65 35.92
N ARG A 8 10.38 33.37 36.14
CA ARG A 8 11.04 32.49 35.14
C ARG A 8 10.18 32.48 33.90
N ARG A 9 10.60 33.19 32.87
CA ARG A 9 10.15 32.95 31.52
C ARG A 9 10.72 31.57 31.10
N GLU A 10 9.88 30.57 31.11
CA GLU A 10 10.16 29.34 30.38
C GLU A 10 10.26 29.70 28.89
N LEU A 11 11.44 29.63 28.35
CA LEU A 11 11.72 29.75 26.92
C LEU A 11 11.03 28.55 26.24
N LEU A 12 9.89 28.78 25.62
CA LEU A 12 9.33 27.85 24.68
C LEU A 12 10.38 27.60 23.59
N PRO A 13 10.61 26.33 23.21
CA PRO A 13 11.57 26.04 22.16
C PRO A 13 11.12 26.78 20.88
N GLU A 14 12.03 27.58 20.32
CA GLU A 14 11.83 28.22 19.03
C GLU A 14 11.49 27.15 18.00
N VAL A 15 10.24 27.08 17.59
CA VAL A 15 9.82 26.28 16.43
C VAL A 15 10.47 26.95 15.21
N LYS A 16 11.60 26.44 14.77
CA LYS A 16 12.21 26.82 13.49
C LYS A 16 11.24 26.42 12.38
N ILE A 17 10.37 27.32 12.00
CA ILE A 17 9.57 27.17 10.79
C ILE A 17 10.55 27.27 9.62
N SER A 18 11.01 26.13 9.13
CA SER A 18 11.74 26.10 7.87
C SER A 18 10.77 26.45 6.74
N LEU A 19 11.04 27.56 6.07
CA LEU A 19 10.29 27.93 4.87
C LEU A 19 10.36 26.76 3.88
N PRO A 20 9.23 26.41 3.22
CA PRO A 20 9.22 25.38 2.21
C PRO A 20 10.23 25.73 1.12
N LYS A 21 11.13 24.81 0.77
CA LYS A 21 12.07 25.00 -0.32
C LYS A 21 11.27 25.15 -1.62
N ILE A 22 11.36 26.30 -2.25
CA ILE A 22 10.81 26.53 -3.59
C ILE A 22 11.61 25.62 -4.54
N GLN A 23 10.93 24.73 -5.22
CA GLN A 23 11.50 23.83 -6.23
C GLN A 23 10.89 24.16 -7.59
N THR A 24 11.69 24.07 -8.63
CA THR A 24 11.21 24.21 -10.01
C THR A 24 10.42 22.98 -10.44
N ALA A 25 9.49 23.10 -11.37
CA ALA A 25 8.60 22.01 -11.77
C ALA A 25 9.34 20.77 -12.32
N ASP A 26 10.50 20.97 -12.93
CA ASP A 26 11.39 19.91 -13.42
C ASP A 26 12.11 19.16 -12.29
N THR A 27 12.33 19.81 -11.13
CA THR A 27 12.91 19.18 -9.94
C THR A 27 11.86 18.51 -9.04
N LEU A 28 10.57 18.76 -9.30
CA LEU A 28 9.44 18.04 -8.69
C LEU A 28 9.33 16.62 -9.28
N LEU A 29 10.37 15.82 -9.06
CA LEU A 29 10.27 14.38 -9.30
C LEU A 29 9.19 13.83 -8.38
N LEU A 30 8.05 13.43 -8.94
CA LEU A 30 7.00 12.76 -8.20
C LEU A 30 7.63 11.58 -7.46
N LYS A 31 7.55 11.62 -6.14
CA LYS A 31 8.04 10.55 -5.28
C LYS A 31 7.31 9.26 -5.64
N LYS A 32 8.06 8.26 -6.11
CA LYS A 32 7.49 6.99 -6.55
C LYS A 32 7.96 5.86 -5.66
N LEU A 33 7.02 5.11 -5.12
CA LEU A 33 7.29 3.83 -4.49
C LEU A 33 7.69 2.83 -5.58
N ARG A 34 8.84 2.21 -5.41
CA ARG A 34 9.36 1.17 -6.30
C ARG A 34 9.16 -0.21 -5.69
N PHE A 35 8.96 -1.21 -6.55
CA PHE A 35 8.82 -2.60 -6.15
C PHE A 35 10.14 -3.26 -5.75
N ASP A 36 11.28 -2.66 -6.11
CA ASP A 36 12.61 -3.25 -6.02
C ASP A 36 12.74 -4.51 -6.87
N ILE A 37 12.10 -4.48 -8.01
CA ILE A 37 12.17 -5.46 -9.07
C ILE A 37 12.43 -4.68 -10.37
N PRO A 38 13.68 -4.63 -10.85
CA PRO A 38 14.06 -3.73 -11.95
C PRO A 38 13.18 -3.86 -13.20
N LYS A 39 12.75 -5.09 -13.54
CA LYS A 39 11.87 -5.34 -14.68
C LYS A 39 10.47 -4.74 -14.52
N ILE A 40 9.94 -4.69 -13.30
CA ILE A 40 8.68 -4.03 -12.97
C ILE A 40 8.90 -2.52 -12.88
N ASP A 41 9.91 -2.09 -12.14
CA ASP A 41 10.20 -0.68 -11.86
C ASP A 41 10.58 0.12 -13.12
N SER A 42 11.04 -0.56 -14.18
CA SER A 42 11.30 0.08 -15.49
C SER A 42 10.03 0.52 -16.22
N PHE A 43 8.86 -0.01 -15.85
CA PHE A 43 7.60 0.25 -16.52
C PHE A 43 6.57 0.93 -15.63
N ILE A 44 6.55 0.59 -14.32
CA ILE A 44 5.57 1.11 -13.37
C ILE A 44 6.26 1.57 -12.08
N GLY A 45 5.86 2.71 -11.59
CA GLY A 45 6.18 3.20 -10.24
C GLY A 45 4.91 3.79 -9.64
N LEU A 46 4.76 3.69 -8.32
CA LEU A 46 3.56 4.11 -7.62
C LEU A 46 3.79 5.46 -6.95
N ALA A 47 3.08 6.48 -7.40
CA ALA A 47 3.10 7.82 -6.80
C ALA A 47 2.01 7.98 -5.73
N ALA A 48 2.06 9.06 -4.96
CA ALA A 48 0.91 9.52 -4.19
C ALA A 48 -0.29 9.71 -5.12
N ALA A 49 -1.49 9.41 -4.64
CA ALA A 49 -2.73 9.44 -5.42
C ALA A 49 -2.84 8.35 -6.53
N ASP A 50 -1.97 7.36 -6.53
CA ASP A 50 -2.17 6.18 -7.38
C ASP A 50 -3.07 5.14 -6.72
N LEU A 51 -3.82 4.45 -7.56
CA LEU A 51 -4.59 3.27 -7.21
C LEU A 51 -4.05 2.09 -8.02
N CYS A 52 -3.51 1.07 -7.34
CA CYS A 52 -2.90 -0.09 -7.96
C CYS A 52 -3.53 -1.39 -7.45
N CYS A 53 -3.78 -2.32 -8.36
CA CYS A 53 -4.23 -3.68 -8.04
C CYS A 53 -3.15 -4.70 -8.40
N VAL A 54 -2.89 -5.63 -7.49
CA VAL A 54 -2.03 -6.79 -7.72
C VAL A 54 -2.87 -8.05 -7.66
N SER A 55 -2.72 -8.95 -8.61
CA SER A 55 -3.46 -10.22 -8.63
C SER A 55 -2.53 -11.39 -8.93
N GLY A 56 -2.99 -12.60 -8.62
CA GLY A 56 -2.31 -13.84 -8.95
C GLY A 56 -1.28 -14.31 -7.93
N TYR A 57 -0.40 -15.20 -8.39
CA TYR A 57 0.56 -15.89 -7.53
C TYR A 57 1.55 -14.93 -6.88
N GLY A 58 1.64 -14.98 -5.55
CA GLY A 58 2.56 -14.13 -4.80
C GLY A 58 2.13 -12.66 -4.66
N ALA A 59 0.88 -12.31 -5.00
CA ALA A 59 0.35 -10.96 -4.81
C ALA A 59 0.58 -10.47 -3.37
N ASN A 60 0.30 -11.29 -2.36
CA ASN A 60 0.50 -10.93 -0.96
C ASN A 60 1.98 -10.66 -0.61
N LEU A 61 2.92 -11.41 -1.21
CA LEU A 61 4.35 -11.15 -1.04
C LEU A 61 4.74 -9.78 -1.62
N LEU A 62 4.17 -9.42 -2.76
CA LEU A 62 4.41 -8.10 -3.37
C LEU A 62 3.80 -6.98 -2.53
N LEU A 63 2.61 -7.18 -1.95
CA LEU A 63 2.01 -6.24 -1.02
C LEU A 63 2.85 -6.08 0.26
N THR A 64 3.33 -7.18 0.83
CA THR A 64 4.26 -7.18 1.98
C THR A 64 5.52 -6.36 1.67
N ARG A 65 6.10 -6.57 0.49
CA ARG A 65 7.25 -5.80 0.01
C ARG A 65 6.94 -4.29 -0.07
N LEU A 66 5.82 -3.92 -0.69
CA LEU A 66 5.41 -2.52 -0.80
C LEU A 66 5.11 -1.89 0.56
N CYS A 67 4.54 -2.64 1.49
CA CYS A 67 4.33 -2.21 2.87
C CYS A 67 5.66 -1.76 3.52
N VAL A 68 6.67 -2.63 3.50
CA VAL A 68 7.99 -2.32 4.07
C VAL A 68 8.67 -1.17 3.31
N ARG A 69 8.66 -1.22 1.98
CA ARG A 69 9.30 -0.18 1.17
C ARG A 69 8.68 1.20 1.35
N SER A 70 7.40 1.29 1.65
CA SER A 70 6.75 2.56 1.95
C SER A 70 7.37 3.28 3.16
N LEU A 71 7.95 2.54 4.11
CA LEU A 71 8.65 3.08 5.27
C LEU A 71 10.06 3.58 4.96
N LEU A 72 10.67 3.10 3.87
CA LEU A 72 12.04 3.45 3.50
C LEU A 72 12.15 4.90 3.02
N PRO A 73 13.33 5.53 3.19
CA PRO A 73 13.63 6.82 2.60
C PRO A 73 13.50 6.82 1.07
N GLU A 74 13.17 7.97 0.51
CA GLU A 74 12.97 8.18 -0.94
C GLU A 74 14.20 7.80 -1.78
N ARG A 75 15.41 8.05 -1.26
CA ARG A 75 16.68 7.66 -1.91
C ARG A 75 16.79 6.15 -2.17
N TYR A 76 16.05 5.35 -1.43
CA TYR A 76 15.96 3.89 -1.64
C TYR A 76 14.70 3.47 -2.39
N GLY A 77 13.98 4.41 -3.00
CA GLY A 77 12.73 4.16 -3.73
C GLY A 77 11.54 3.90 -2.82
N GLY A 78 11.57 4.41 -1.59
CA GLY A 78 10.46 4.40 -0.64
C GLY A 78 9.67 5.70 -0.66
N LEU A 79 8.68 5.82 0.24
CA LEU A 79 7.87 7.03 0.42
C LEU A 79 8.26 7.83 1.66
N ASN A 80 9.20 7.33 2.47
CA ASN A 80 9.49 7.89 3.79
C ASN A 80 8.22 8.12 4.61
N SER A 81 7.29 7.14 4.56
CA SER A 81 6.03 7.22 5.29
C SER A 81 6.28 7.06 6.79
N PRO A 82 5.74 7.92 7.66
CA PRO A 82 5.86 7.70 9.10
C PRO A 82 5.17 6.40 9.52
N TYR A 83 4.01 6.12 8.95
CA TYR A 83 3.24 4.89 9.15
C TYR A 83 2.74 4.35 7.83
N VAL A 84 2.53 3.03 7.76
CA VAL A 84 1.83 2.34 6.68
C VAL A 84 0.56 1.72 7.26
N MET A 85 -0.54 1.87 6.55
CA MET A 85 -1.81 1.28 6.93
C MET A 85 -2.05 -0.01 6.16
N VAL A 86 -2.30 -1.10 6.86
CA VAL A 86 -2.74 -2.38 6.30
C VAL A 86 -4.20 -2.60 6.70
N ALA A 87 -5.09 -2.50 5.74
CA ALA A 87 -6.51 -2.81 5.88
C ALA A 87 -6.77 -4.23 5.41
N ASP A 88 -6.56 -5.20 6.29
CA ASP A 88 -6.59 -6.63 5.96
C ASP A 88 -8.04 -7.12 5.80
N ALA A 89 -8.50 -7.24 4.56
CA ALA A 89 -9.80 -7.79 4.19
C ALA A 89 -9.73 -9.30 3.89
N SER A 90 -8.54 -9.89 3.94
CA SER A 90 -8.32 -11.33 3.67
C SER A 90 -8.09 -12.16 4.92
N ASN A 91 -7.79 -11.49 6.05
CA ASN A 91 -7.30 -12.12 7.28
C ASN A 91 -6.03 -12.98 7.09
N HIS A 92 -5.24 -12.66 6.05
CA HIS A 92 -4.02 -13.39 5.69
C HIS A 92 -2.76 -12.54 5.75
N THR A 93 -2.82 -11.36 6.39
CA THR A 93 -1.64 -10.51 6.53
C THR A 93 -0.62 -11.16 7.46
N ASP A 94 0.53 -11.55 6.89
CA ASP A 94 1.67 -12.07 7.65
C ASP A 94 2.50 -10.92 8.23
N VAL A 95 2.16 -10.50 9.44
CA VAL A 95 2.91 -9.45 10.16
C VAL A 95 4.33 -9.90 10.47
N TYR A 96 4.54 -11.16 10.83
CA TYR A 96 5.88 -11.69 11.14
C TYR A 96 6.75 -11.75 9.89
N GLY A 97 6.21 -12.22 8.77
CA GLY A 97 6.89 -12.19 7.48
C GLY A 97 7.24 -10.78 7.05
N THR A 98 6.34 -9.81 7.29
CA THR A 98 6.59 -8.39 7.00
C THR A 98 7.77 -7.85 7.81
N VAL A 99 7.81 -8.13 9.10
CA VAL A 99 8.92 -7.70 9.98
C VAL A 99 10.24 -8.39 9.59
N ASN A 100 10.20 -9.67 9.25
CA ASN A 100 11.38 -10.40 8.79
C ASN A 100 11.89 -9.87 7.44
N PHE A 101 10.99 -9.52 6.53
CA PHE A 101 11.32 -8.91 5.25
C PHE A 101 12.00 -7.56 5.42
N ALA A 102 11.58 -6.75 6.37
CA ALA A 102 12.15 -5.44 6.66
C ALA A 102 13.63 -5.51 7.09
N ARG A 103 14.05 -6.62 7.71
CA ARG A 103 15.47 -6.83 8.08
C ARG A 103 16.41 -6.83 6.86
N GLN A 104 15.90 -7.26 5.69
CA GLN A 104 16.67 -7.24 4.45
C GLN A 104 17.03 -5.82 4.00
N TYR A 105 16.28 -4.84 4.47
CA TYR A 105 16.54 -3.42 4.26
C TYR A 105 17.24 -2.74 5.44
N GLY A 106 17.77 -3.52 6.39
CA GLY A 106 18.46 -2.99 7.56
C GLY A 106 17.54 -2.33 8.60
N MET A 107 16.23 -2.54 8.52
CA MET A 107 15.28 -1.99 9.49
C MET A 107 15.20 -2.86 10.74
N SER A 108 15.10 -2.25 11.92
CA SER A 108 14.90 -2.99 13.16
C SER A 108 13.48 -3.57 13.24
N LYS A 109 13.33 -4.73 13.87
CA LYS A 109 12.01 -5.34 14.08
C LYS A 109 11.05 -4.41 14.83
N LYS A 110 11.56 -3.73 15.85
CA LYS A 110 10.78 -2.81 16.68
C LYS A 110 10.28 -1.62 15.87
N ASP A 111 11.18 -0.95 15.14
CA ASP A 111 10.84 0.22 14.33
C ASP A 111 9.75 -0.11 13.30
N VAL A 112 9.85 -1.27 12.64
CA VAL A 112 8.85 -1.69 11.65
C VAL A 112 7.50 -2.04 12.31
N ALA A 113 7.54 -2.80 13.40
CA ALA A 113 6.32 -3.21 14.10
C ALA A 113 5.53 -2.01 14.66
N GLU A 114 6.22 -0.96 15.12
CA GLU A 114 5.60 0.25 15.64
C GLU A 114 5.01 1.16 14.53
N ARG A 115 5.46 1.00 13.28
CA ARG A 115 5.06 1.85 12.15
C ARG A 115 4.08 1.19 11.17
N ILE A 116 3.74 -0.09 11.36
CA ILE A 116 2.72 -0.78 10.58
C ILE A 116 1.42 -0.84 11.37
N LEU A 117 0.43 -0.07 10.94
CA LEU A 117 -0.90 -0.07 11.53
C LEU A 117 -1.76 -1.13 10.82
N VAL A 118 -2.32 -2.07 11.56
CA VAL A 118 -3.14 -3.15 10.99
C VAL A 118 -4.56 -3.07 11.53
N VAL A 119 -5.53 -3.07 10.62
CA VAL A 119 -6.96 -3.23 10.95
C VAL A 119 -7.51 -4.36 10.09
N ARG A 120 -8.32 -5.23 10.69
CA ARG A 120 -8.94 -6.37 10.02
C ARG A 120 -10.43 -6.17 9.84
N ALA A 121 -10.94 -6.67 8.72
CA ALA A 121 -12.37 -6.70 8.41
C ALA A 121 -12.73 -8.07 7.85
N PHE A 122 -13.75 -8.71 8.44
CA PHE A 122 -14.12 -10.10 8.17
C PHE A 122 -15.41 -10.22 7.36
N THR A 123 -16.21 -9.16 7.27
CA THR A 123 -17.47 -9.16 6.54
C THR A 123 -17.51 -8.03 5.53
N VAL A 124 -18.33 -8.17 4.48
CA VAL A 124 -18.55 -7.15 3.46
C VAL A 124 -18.88 -5.78 4.08
N HIS A 125 -19.74 -5.76 5.09
CA HIS A 125 -20.13 -4.52 5.77
C HIS A 125 -18.97 -3.90 6.56
N GLN A 126 -18.12 -4.71 7.18
CA GLN A 126 -16.92 -4.23 7.87
C GLN A 126 -15.89 -3.70 6.87
N VAL A 127 -15.65 -4.39 5.74
CA VAL A 127 -14.76 -3.91 4.67
C VAL A 127 -15.25 -2.56 4.14
N ARG A 128 -16.53 -2.44 3.81
CA ARG A 128 -17.11 -1.18 3.36
C ARG A 128 -16.93 -0.07 4.38
N ARG A 129 -17.32 -0.29 5.65
CA ARG A 129 -17.18 0.71 6.72
C ARG A 129 -15.72 1.11 6.92
N LEU A 130 -14.81 0.14 6.95
CA LEU A 130 -13.38 0.38 7.09
C LEU A 130 -12.88 1.32 5.99
N ILE A 131 -13.18 1.02 4.72
CA ILE A 131 -12.67 1.78 3.57
C ILE A 131 -13.32 3.17 3.49
N SER A 132 -14.65 3.25 3.65
CA SER A 132 -15.37 4.52 3.41
C SER A 132 -15.37 5.47 4.61
N VAL A 133 -15.21 4.97 5.83
CA VAL A 133 -15.36 5.79 7.05
C VAL A 133 -14.08 5.84 7.89
N GLU A 134 -13.47 4.69 8.17
CA GLU A 134 -12.37 4.63 9.13
C GLU A 134 -11.02 4.99 8.50
N LEU A 135 -10.72 4.46 7.30
CA LEU A 135 -9.44 4.74 6.63
C LEU A 135 -9.18 6.22 6.36
N PRO A 136 -10.15 7.03 5.87
CA PRO A 136 -9.94 8.46 5.69
C PRO A 136 -9.51 9.18 6.97
N LYS A 137 -10.08 8.81 8.13
CA LYS A 137 -9.74 9.37 9.44
C LYS A 137 -8.34 8.94 9.89
N ILE A 138 -8.01 7.65 9.71
CA ILE A 138 -6.71 7.08 10.08
C ILE A 138 -5.60 7.71 9.24
N VAL A 139 -5.79 7.82 7.93
CA VAL A 139 -4.83 8.45 7.01
C VAL A 139 -4.51 9.88 7.44
N GLN A 140 -5.53 10.65 7.77
CA GLN A 140 -5.36 12.03 8.24
C GLN A 140 -4.65 12.10 9.60
N LYS A 141 -5.11 11.29 10.57
CA LYS A 141 -4.59 11.30 11.94
C LYS A 141 -3.11 10.90 12.02
N TYR A 142 -2.72 9.86 11.28
CA TYR A 142 -1.37 9.28 11.35
C TYR A 142 -0.47 9.70 10.18
N GLN A 143 -0.93 10.58 9.31
CA GLN A 143 -0.18 11.06 8.14
C GLN A 143 0.36 9.90 7.28
N VAL A 144 -0.46 8.87 7.10
CA VAL A 144 -0.15 7.70 6.30
C VAL A 144 0.02 8.10 4.84
N ARG A 145 1.09 7.63 4.17
CA ARG A 145 1.33 7.90 2.74
C ARG A 145 0.95 6.74 1.84
N SER A 146 0.72 5.57 2.41
CA SER A 146 0.27 4.38 1.67
C SER A 146 -0.68 3.52 2.49
N VAL A 147 -1.74 3.05 1.83
CA VAL A 147 -2.71 2.09 2.35
C VAL A 147 -2.60 0.81 1.54
N ILE A 148 -2.38 -0.30 2.20
CA ILE A 148 -2.32 -1.63 1.61
C ILE A 148 -3.58 -2.39 2.00
N VAL A 149 -4.32 -2.91 1.00
CA VAL A 149 -5.59 -3.61 1.22
C VAL A 149 -5.51 -5.04 0.67
N PRO A 150 -4.96 -6.01 1.42
CA PRO A 150 -4.91 -7.40 0.98
C PRO A 150 -6.32 -8.00 0.86
N GLY A 151 -6.58 -8.71 -0.24
CA GLY A 151 -7.79 -9.51 -0.43
C GLY A 151 -9.09 -8.73 -0.42
N LEU A 152 -9.14 -7.60 -1.13
CA LEU A 152 -10.29 -6.67 -1.14
C LEU A 152 -11.65 -7.34 -1.31
N LEU A 153 -11.73 -8.43 -2.08
CA LEU A 153 -12.97 -9.13 -2.41
C LEU A 153 -13.18 -10.43 -1.63
N ASN A 154 -12.24 -10.86 -0.77
CA ASN A 154 -12.35 -12.16 -0.09
C ASN A 154 -13.65 -12.30 0.71
N ALA A 155 -14.06 -11.24 1.41
CA ALA A 155 -15.31 -11.26 2.18
C ALA A 155 -16.58 -11.47 1.33
N PHE A 156 -16.52 -11.18 0.02
CA PHE A 156 -17.61 -11.41 -0.91
C PHE A 156 -17.64 -12.84 -1.43
N ASP A 157 -16.46 -13.44 -1.59
CA ASP A 157 -16.36 -14.83 -2.05
C ASP A 157 -16.75 -15.81 -0.94
N GLU A 158 -16.60 -15.41 0.32
CA GLU A 158 -16.95 -16.19 1.51
C GLU A 158 -18.42 -16.03 1.96
N ASP A 159 -19.19 -15.09 1.38
CA ASP A 159 -20.60 -14.87 1.73
C ASP A 159 -21.54 -15.61 0.75
N PRO A 160 -22.05 -16.80 1.12
CA PRO A 160 -22.91 -17.60 0.24
C PRO A 160 -24.33 -17.07 0.13
N ILE A 161 -24.74 -16.14 0.99
CA ILE A 161 -26.14 -15.71 1.15
C ILE A 161 -26.41 -14.42 0.36
N MET A 162 -25.39 -13.62 0.10
CA MET A 162 -25.57 -12.33 -0.56
C MET A 162 -26.00 -12.48 -2.03
N ARG A 163 -27.06 -11.75 -2.40
CA ARG A 163 -27.55 -11.77 -3.79
C ARG A 163 -26.61 -11.01 -4.71
N ILE A 164 -26.45 -11.47 -5.95
CA ILE A 164 -25.56 -10.87 -6.96
C ILE A 164 -25.80 -9.35 -7.13
N LYS A 165 -27.06 -8.92 -7.07
CA LYS A 165 -27.41 -7.49 -7.17
C LYS A 165 -26.85 -6.67 -6.00
N ASP A 166 -26.90 -7.22 -4.80
CA ASP A 166 -26.40 -6.57 -3.59
C ASP A 166 -24.85 -6.56 -3.57
N ILE A 167 -24.23 -7.66 -4.03
CA ILE A 167 -22.78 -7.74 -4.22
C ILE A 167 -22.30 -6.64 -5.18
N LYS A 168 -22.90 -6.51 -6.36
CA LYS A 168 -22.53 -5.47 -7.33
C LYS A 168 -22.64 -4.07 -6.73
N LYS A 169 -23.70 -3.80 -5.98
CA LYS A 169 -23.93 -2.52 -5.31
C LYS A 169 -22.87 -2.22 -4.24
N GLU A 170 -22.52 -3.20 -3.41
CA GLU A 170 -21.49 -3.01 -2.38
C GLU A 170 -20.08 -2.87 -2.99
N ILE A 171 -19.76 -3.64 -4.03
CA ILE A 171 -18.51 -3.50 -4.78
C ILE A 171 -18.38 -2.09 -5.39
N SER A 172 -19.45 -1.56 -6.01
CA SER A 172 -19.45 -0.19 -6.56
C SER A 172 -19.13 0.83 -5.47
N ARG A 173 -19.79 0.76 -4.32
CA ARG A 173 -19.56 1.65 -3.17
C ARG A 173 -18.12 1.58 -2.63
N ILE A 174 -17.59 0.35 -2.53
CA ILE A 174 -16.22 0.15 -2.08
C ILE A 174 -15.23 0.72 -3.09
N THR A 175 -15.48 0.52 -4.39
CA THR A 175 -14.65 1.03 -5.47
C THR A 175 -14.66 2.56 -5.50
N GLU A 176 -15.82 3.19 -5.33
CA GLU A 176 -15.95 4.64 -5.21
C GLU A 176 -15.14 5.16 -4.00
N ALA A 177 -15.32 4.56 -2.83
CA ALA A 177 -14.61 4.96 -1.62
C ALA A 177 -13.08 4.76 -1.72
N ILE A 178 -12.62 3.70 -2.39
CA ILE A 178 -11.19 3.48 -2.67
C ILE A 178 -10.64 4.57 -3.61
N ASN A 179 -11.39 4.94 -4.65
CA ASN A 179 -10.99 6.02 -5.56
C ASN A 179 -10.89 7.36 -4.83
N GLU A 180 -11.86 7.69 -3.98
CA GLU A 180 -11.81 8.91 -3.15
C GLU A 180 -10.61 8.88 -2.19
N LEU A 181 -10.35 7.75 -1.56
CA LEU A 181 -9.19 7.57 -0.68
C LEU A 181 -7.87 7.73 -1.46
N SER A 182 -7.80 7.16 -2.67
CA SER A 182 -6.60 7.23 -3.51
C SER A 182 -6.25 8.65 -3.95
N ALA A 183 -7.20 9.57 -4.00
CA ALA A 183 -6.92 10.99 -4.28
C ALA A 183 -6.05 11.66 -3.21
N ARG A 184 -5.93 11.05 -2.02
CA ARG A 184 -5.19 11.59 -0.87
C ARG A 184 -3.93 10.80 -0.51
N VAL A 185 -3.89 9.53 -0.86
CA VAL A 185 -2.84 8.59 -0.43
C VAL A 185 -2.68 7.49 -1.48
N LEU A 186 -1.47 6.93 -1.61
CA LEU A 186 -1.29 5.73 -2.42
C LEU A 186 -2.13 4.58 -1.87
N VAL A 187 -2.95 3.95 -2.71
CA VAL A 187 -3.70 2.74 -2.35
C VAL A 187 -3.25 1.58 -3.22
N VAL A 188 -2.84 0.48 -2.57
CA VAL A 188 -2.50 -0.77 -3.26
C VAL A 188 -3.36 -1.89 -2.69
N THR A 189 -4.03 -2.61 -3.55
CA THR A 189 -4.88 -3.74 -3.15
C THR A 189 -4.48 -5.03 -3.83
N SER A 190 -4.90 -6.16 -3.29
CA SER A 190 -4.92 -7.41 -4.03
C SER A 190 -6.32 -7.96 -4.21
N VAL A 191 -6.52 -8.64 -5.33
CA VAL A 191 -7.71 -9.44 -5.61
C VAL A 191 -7.28 -10.84 -6.04
N GLN A 192 -8.12 -11.84 -5.76
CA GLN A 192 -7.87 -13.19 -6.22
C GLN A 192 -8.01 -13.26 -7.74
N GLN A 193 -7.03 -13.82 -8.43
CA GLN A 193 -7.12 -14.03 -9.88
C GLN A 193 -8.21 -15.05 -10.20
N GLY A 194 -9.07 -14.70 -11.17
CA GLY A 194 -10.21 -15.54 -11.51
C GLY A 194 -11.30 -15.60 -10.43
N GLY A 195 -11.21 -14.78 -9.41
CA GLY A 195 -12.24 -14.62 -8.38
C GLY A 195 -13.58 -14.20 -9.01
N ARG A 196 -14.68 -14.67 -8.42
CA ARG A 196 -16.05 -14.51 -8.94
C ARG A 196 -16.43 -13.08 -9.31
N HIS A 197 -15.83 -12.10 -8.64
CA HIS A 197 -16.18 -10.69 -8.75
C HIS A 197 -15.00 -9.80 -9.16
N SER A 198 -13.84 -10.38 -9.49
CA SER A 198 -12.61 -9.64 -9.80
C SER A 198 -12.79 -8.65 -10.94
N ASP A 199 -13.50 -9.04 -12.00
CA ASP A 199 -13.72 -8.19 -13.18
C ASP A 199 -14.49 -6.91 -12.86
N LEU A 200 -15.38 -6.95 -11.86
CA LEU A 200 -16.17 -5.78 -11.45
C LEU A 200 -15.32 -4.67 -10.85
N VAL A 201 -14.17 -5.02 -10.31
CA VAL A 201 -13.27 -4.08 -9.63
C VAL A 201 -12.09 -3.71 -10.51
N LEU A 202 -11.56 -4.65 -11.29
CA LEU A 202 -10.32 -4.47 -12.06
C LEU A 202 -10.40 -3.30 -13.05
N CYS A 203 -11.59 -2.98 -13.59
CA CYS A 203 -11.77 -1.85 -14.50
C CYS A 203 -11.51 -0.48 -13.85
N ALA A 204 -11.64 -0.37 -12.52
CA ALA A 204 -11.37 0.86 -11.80
C ALA A 204 -9.87 1.15 -11.61
N PHE A 205 -9.00 0.15 -11.82
CA PHE A 205 -7.58 0.28 -11.58
C PHE A 205 -6.84 0.59 -12.88
N LYS A 206 -6.27 1.78 -12.98
CA LYS A 206 -5.41 2.19 -14.11
C LYS A 206 -4.02 1.55 -14.05
N LYS A 207 -3.59 1.13 -12.86
CA LYS A 207 -2.33 0.41 -12.63
C LYS A 207 -2.63 -0.98 -12.09
N ARG A 208 -2.17 -2.00 -12.81
CA ARG A 208 -2.42 -3.40 -12.43
C ARG A 208 -1.18 -4.25 -12.68
N ILE A 209 -0.96 -5.24 -11.81
CA ILE A 209 0.06 -6.26 -12.00
C ILE A 209 -0.61 -7.61 -11.78
N ASN A 210 -0.60 -8.44 -12.83
CA ASN A 210 -1.11 -9.80 -12.78
C ASN A 210 0.07 -10.78 -12.80
N LEU A 211 0.19 -11.60 -11.76
CA LEU A 211 1.29 -12.53 -11.54
C LEU A 211 0.84 -13.95 -11.88
N LEU A 212 1.39 -14.51 -12.93
CA LEU A 212 1.08 -15.84 -13.46
C LEU A 212 2.27 -16.77 -13.21
N GLN A 213 2.03 -17.85 -12.46
CA GLN A 213 3.06 -18.87 -12.26
C GLN A 213 3.06 -19.85 -13.44
N ASN A 214 4.22 -20.10 -14.00
CA ASN A 214 4.43 -21.22 -14.91
C ASN A 214 5.01 -22.38 -14.11
N GLU A 215 4.14 -23.29 -13.67
CA GLU A 215 4.55 -24.44 -12.86
C GLU A 215 5.58 -25.34 -13.53
N LYS A 216 5.52 -25.47 -14.89
CA LYS A 216 6.44 -26.34 -15.65
C LYS A 216 7.87 -25.78 -15.73
N GLN A 217 8.03 -24.46 -15.65
CA GLN A 217 9.32 -23.80 -15.84
C GLN A 217 9.86 -23.15 -14.56
N GLY A 218 9.11 -23.16 -13.45
CA GLY A 218 9.48 -22.47 -12.23
C GLY A 218 9.65 -20.94 -12.41
N THR A 219 9.07 -20.38 -13.47
CA THR A 219 9.15 -18.96 -13.80
C THR A 219 7.83 -18.26 -13.47
N LEU A 220 7.93 -17.00 -13.11
CA LEU A 220 6.79 -16.13 -12.84
C LEU A 220 6.67 -15.11 -13.99
N LYS A 221 5.52 -15.05 -14.63
CA LYS A 221 5.18 -14.05 -15.65
C LYS A 221 4.42 -12.92 -14.97
N ALA A 222 4.86 -11.68 -15.14
CA ALA A 222 4.11 -10.51 -14.68
C ALA A 222 3.57 -9.75 -15.89
N GLU A 223 2.26 -9.59 -15.93
CA GLU A 223 1.55 -8.73 -16.88
C GLU A 223 1.26 -7.41 -16.19
N ILE A 224 1.85 -6.34 -16.69
CA ILE A 224 1.82 -5.02 -16.06
C ILE A 224 1.03 -4.07 -16.95
N TYR A 225 0.04 -3.40 -16.35
CA TYR A 225 -0.78 -2.39 -17.00
C TYR A 225 -0.54 -1.04 -16.31
N ASN A 226 -0.27 -0.01 -17.11
CA ASN A 226 0.00 1.33 -16.62
C ASN A 226 -0.67 2.37 -17.52
N GLN A 227 -1.82 2.89 -17.09
CA GLN A 227 -2.56 3.99 -17.74
C GLN A 227 -2.88 3.75 -19.23
N GLY A 228 -3.17 2.52 -19.62
CA GLY A 228 -3.47 2.15 -21.03
C GLY A 228 -2.37 1.35 -21.70
N ASP A 229 -1.12 1.53 -21.27
CA ASP A 229 0.00 0.72 -21.77
C ASP A 229 0.09 -0.60 -21.04
N SER A 230 0.62 -1.63 -21.69
CA SER A 230 0.85 -2.93 -21.09
C SER A 230 2.23 -3.48 -21.44
N LYS A 231 2.80 -4.23 -20.51
CA LYS A 231 4.09 -4.91 -20.69
C LYS A 231 4.05 -6.27 -19.98
N VAL A 232 4.65 -7.24 -20.62
CA VAL A 232 4.83 -8.57 -20.07
C VAL A 232 6.31 -8.78 -19.76
N VAL A 233 6.61 -9.23 -18.55
CA VAL A 233 7.98 -9.54 -18.13
C VAL A 233 8.03 -10.91 -17.45
N ASN A 234 9.10 -11.65 -17.73
CA ASN A 234 9.38 -12.90 -17.03
C ASN A 234 10.30 -12.61 -15.85
N LEU A 235 9.89 -13.07 -14.68
CA LEU A 235 10.62 -12.92 -13.43
C LEU A 235 11.15 -14.29 -13.00
N THR A 236 12.35 -14.31 -12.51
CA THR A 236 12.88 -15.48 -11.82
C THR A 236 12.41 -15.49 -10.37
N GLU A 237 12.41 -16.65 -9.75
CA GLU A 237 12.06 -16.77 -8.33
C GLU A 237 12.98 -15.91 -7.43
N ARG A 238 14.26 -15.77 -7.82
CA ARG A 238 15.22 -14.91 -7.12
C ARG A 238 14.89 -13.41 -7.20
N GLU A 239 14.40 -12.93 -8.35
CA GLU A 239 14.00 -11.53 -8.52
C GLU A 239 12.75 -11.22 -7.70
N PHE A 240 11.88 -12.21 -7.54
CA PHE A 240 10.63 -12.07 -6.82
C PHE A 240 10.78 -12.31 -5.31
N LYS A 241 11.41 -13.41 -4.93
CA LYS A 241 11.79 -13.69 -3.54
C LYS A 241 13.14 -13.04 -3.28
N ILE A 242 13.18 -11.95 -2.54
CA ILE A 242 14.45 -11.35 -2.14
C ILE A 242 15.17 -12.35 -1.25
N ILE A 243 16.30 -12.84 -1.75
CA ILE A 243 17.27 -13.54 -0.93
C ILE A 243 18.24 -12.45 -0.43
N PRO A 244 18.44 -12.29 0.89
CA PRO A 244 19.44 -11.36 1.40
C PRO A 244 20.77 -11.68 0.73
N LYS A 245 21.48 -10.65 0.26
CA LYS A 245 22.89 -10.81 -0.02
C LYS A 245 23.56 -11.02 1.34
N THR A 246 23.97 -12.25 1.60
CA THR A 246 24.89 -12.60 2.70
C THR A 246 26.19 -11.83 2.56
#